data_d4a9395beff8e98ed22f1bb61a451928
#
_entry.id   d4a9395beff8e98ed22f1bb61a451928
#
_cell.length_a   1.000
_cell.length_b   1.000
_cell.length_c   1.000
_cell.angle_alpha   90.00
_cell.angle_beta   90.00
_cell.angle_gamma   90.00
#
_symmetry.space_group_name_H-M   'P 1'
#
loop_
_entity.id
_entity.type
_entity.pdbx_description
1 polymer ?
#
loop_
_entity_poly.entity_id
_entity_poly.type
_entity_poly.pdbx_seq_one_letter_code
_entity_poly.pdbx_strand_id
1 'polypeptide(L)'
;MRHLPLLCILASLLAATTARCEPTTFTLAAPSARQVFVAGEMTDWDAGKRAMTRDASGTWHATLDLEPGEWLYKFVVDDQWVPDPATPDHDADGRGGQHSFVFVGDGAWTLAPGAPRGELQVRQVASHELGQAMTVNVYLPPGFRRGQALPVLWLLHGSGMDADQWARTGQIQRYMDHLLATKAIHPFVIVMPSGARGRASYDGASERFIAAELPAWLAKTYGLRPPRAKSALAGMSLGGYGTVALAVRHPQQYGFGVALSGWYPPELLDEVDKASELPTKLVLRCGDQDDLLPSNRALVDVLKRRNAHFDYSQEPGGHTFHLWSRETGSLLTAVDGYFSGR
;
A
#
# COMPACT_ATOMS: atom_id res chain seq x y z
N MET A 1 43.87 -41.38 -12.67
CA MET A 1 43.55 -40.09 -13.23
C MET A 1 42.06 -39.81 -12.92
N ARG A 2 41.77 -38.95 -11.95
CA ARG A 2 40.41 -38.62 -11.54
C ARG A 2 40.07 -37.22 -12.09
N HIS A 3 39.11 -37.13 -13.01
CA HIS A 3 38.64 -35.88 -13.56
C HIS A 3 37.65 -35.24 -12.55
N LEU A 4 38.01 -34.08 -11.98
CA LEU A 4 37.09 -33.19 -11.26
C LEU A 4 36.28 -32.41 -12.30
N PRO A 5 34.96 -32.28 -12.15
CA PRO A 5 34.18 -31.35 -12.96
C PRO A 5 34.33 -29.93 -12.39
N LEU A 6 34.66 -29.01 -13.27
CA LEU A 6 34.70 -27.57 -13.02
C LEU A 6 33.25 -27.05 -12.89
N LEU A 7 32.85 -26.64 -11.69
CA LEU A 7 31.55 -26.01 -11.44
C LEU A 7 31.67 -24.54 -11.84
N CYS A 8 31.14 -24.17 -13.00
CA CYS A 8 30.97 -22.77 -13.38
C CYS A 8 29.82 -22.16 -12.57
N ILE A 9 30.15 -21.34 -11.55
CA ILE A 9 29.19 -20.49 -10.85
C ILE A 9 28.93 -19.28 -11.75
N LEU A 10 27.79 -19.28 -12.44
CA LEU A 10 27.25 -18.07 -13.08
C LEU A 10 26.77 -17.13 -11.97
N ALA A 11 27.57 -16.14 -11.64
CA ALA A 11 27.13 -15.00 -10.85
C ALA A 11 26.25 -14.11 -11.74
N SER A 12 24.94 -14.18 -11.55
CA SER A 12 24.00 -13.25 -12.15
C SER A 12 24.21 -11.90 -11.47
N LEU A 13 24.93 -10.98 -12.12
CA LEU A 13 24.92 -9.56 -11.76
C LEU A 13 23.52 -9.04 -12.04
N LEU A 14 22.69 -8.90 -10.99
CA LEU A 14 21.57 -7.98 -11.04
C LEU A 14 22.16 -6.57 -11.15
N ALA A 15 22.13 -6.01 -12.34
CA ALA A 15 22.36 -4.58 -12.53
C ALA A 15 21.20 -3.86 -11.85
N ALA A 16 21.45 -3.23 -10.71
CA ALA A 16 20.55 -2.24 -10.15
C ALA A 16 20.45 -1.13 -11.21
N THR A 17 19.35 -1.09 -11.95
CA THR A 17 19.02 0.04 -12.79
C THR A 17 18.73 1.18 -11.84
N THR A 18 19.65 2.15 -11.71
CA THR A 18 19.38 3.42 -11.04
C THR A 18 18.17 4.03 -11.74
N ALA A 19 17.05 4.14 -11.02
CA ALA A 19 15.85 4.79 -11.52
C ALA A 19 16.26 6.20 -11.95
N ARG A 20 16.10 6.49 -13.25
CA ARG A 20 16.43 7.81 -13.79
C ARG A 20 15.26 8.73 -13.51
N CYS A 21 15.54 9.85 -12.81
CA CYS A 21 14.55 10.90 -12.63
C CYS A 21 14.01 11.38 -13.98
N GLU A 22 12.72 11.69 -14.04
CA GLU A 22 12.03 12.19 -15.22
C GLU A 22 11.51 13.61 -14.97
N PRO A 23 11.65 14.52 -15.95
CA PRO A 23 11.15 15.87 -15.82
C PRO A 23 9.61 15.86 -15.80
N THR A 24 9.04 16.22 -14.66
CA THR A 24 7.60 16.28 -14.42
C THR A 24 7.16 17.72 -14.27
N THR A 25 6.23 18.16 -15.12
CA THR A 25 5.76 19.54 -15.13
C THR A 25 4.40 19.67 -14.45
N PHE A 26 4.33 20.51 -13.43
CA PHE A 26 3.12 20.91 -12.73
C PHE A 26 2.61 22.22 -13.33
N THR A 27 1.29 22.31 -13.55
CA THR A 27 0.67 23.48 -14.15
C THR A 27 -0.59 23.88 -13.40
N LEU A 28 -0.80 25.19 -13.20
CA LEU A 28 -2.01 25.72 -12.56
C LEU A 28 -2.48 27.01 -13.23
N ALA A 29 -3.71 27.03 -13.71
CA ALA A 29 -4.36 28.24 -14.17
C ALA A 29 -4.82 29.06 -12.95
N ALA A 30 -4.06 30.10 -12.61
CA ALA A 30 -4.37 31.00 -11.50
C ALA A 30 -4.01 32.44 -11.87
N PRO A 31 -4.74 33.08 -12.81
CA PRO A 31 -4.33 34.38 -13.38
C PRO A 31 -4.35 35.52 -12.37
N SER A 32 -5.11 35.39 -11.27
CA SER A 32 -5.19 36.44 -10.23
C SER A 32 -4.20 36.23 -9.08
N ALA A 33 -3.50 35.07 -9.02
CA ALA A 33 -2.57 34.77 -7.95
C ALA A 33 -1.33 35.66 -8.02
N ARG A 34 -0.82 36.06 -6.87
CA ARG A 34 0.44 36.81 -6.72
C ARG A 34 1.64 35.89 -6.69
N GLN A 35 1.48 34.71 -6.06
CA GLN A 35 2.51 33.70 -5.96
C GLN A 35 1.85 32.30 -5.94
N VAL A 36 2.54 31.33 -6.53
CA VAL A 36 2.14 29.92 -6.52
C VAL A 36 3.37 29.07 -6.28
N PHE A 37 3.22 28.07 -5.43
CA PHE A 37 4.22 27.02 -5.20
C PHE A 37 3.59 25.65 -5.45
N VAL A 38 4.41 24.67 -5.84
CA VAL A 38 4.06 23.26 -5.75
C VAL A 38 4.72 22.68 -4.52
N ALA A 39 3.95 22.00 -3.68
CA ALA A 39 4.41 21.35 -2.46
C ALA A 39 3.82 19.95 -2.35
N GLY A 40 4.61 19.00 -1.90
CA GLY A 40 4.23 17.59 -1.81
C GLY A 40 5.36 16.77 -1.21
N GLU A 41 5.28 15.46 -1.34
CA GLU A 41 6.31 14.54 -0.85
C GLU A 41 7.71 14.89 -1.41
N MET A 42 7.77 15.35 -2.66
CA MET A 42 9.00 15.79 -3.32
C MET A 42 9.62 17.08 -2.72
N THR A 43 8.92 17.74 -1.84
CA THR A 43 9.38 18.98 -1.16
C THR A 43 9.33 18.86 0.35
N ASP A 44 9.11 17.65 0.89
CA ASP A 44 8.84 17.42 2.32
C ASP A 44 7.66 18.26 2.83
N TRP A 45 6.68 18.54 1.96
CA TRP A 45 5.51 19.39 2.21
C TRP A 45 5.86 20.84 2.60
N ASP A 46 7.06 21.30 2.26
CA ASP A 46 7.46 22.69 2.45
C ASP A 46 6.80 23.60 1.39
N ALA A 47 5.89 24.46 1.87
CA ALA A 47 5.09 25.37 1.06
C ALA A 47 5.91 26.40 0.26
N GLY A 48 7.14 26.71 0.69
CA GLY A 48 8.00 27.72 0.07
C GLY A 48 9.13 27.17 -0.80
N LYS A 49 9.32 25.85 -0.84
CA LYS A 49 10.51 25.23 -1.42
C LYS A 49 10.55 25.27 -2.96
N ARG A 50 9.38 25.23 -3.64
CA ARG A 50 9.28 25.18 -5.11
C ARG A 50 8.31 26.21 -5.66
N ALA A 51 8.83 27.41 -5.90
CA ALA A 51 8.07 28.47 -6.57
C ALA A 51 7.79 28.10 -8.03
N MET A 52 6.61 28.46 -8.51
CA MET A 52 6.19 28.32 -9.89
C MET A 52 6.40 29.62 -10.66
N THR A 53 6.58 29.55 -11.96
CA THR A 53 6.74 30.69 -12.87
C THR A 53 5.45 30.92 -13.65
N ARG A 54 4.96 32.15 -13.69
CA ARG A 54 3.75 32.53 -14.42
C ARG A 54 4.07 32.90 -15.86
N ASP A 55 3.31 32.34 -16.80
CA ASP A 55 3.37 32.74 -18.21
C ASP A 55 2.44 33.91 -18.55
N ALA A 56 2.45 34.32 -19.81
CA ALA A 56 1.64 35.44 -20.30
C ALA A 56 0.13 35.17 -20.27
N SER A 57 -0.28 33.89 -20.23
CA SER A 57 -1.70 33.47 -20.13
C SER A 57 -2.22 33.52 -18.71
N GLY A 58 -1.35 33.69 -17.71
CA GLY A 58 -1.70 33.57 -16.29
C GLY A 58 -1.63 32.14 -15.75
N THR A 59 -1.04 31.24 -16.51
CA THR A 59 -0.79 29.83 -16.08
C THR A 59 0.57 29.75 -15.40
N TRP A 60 0.62 29.05 -14.28
CA TRP A 60 1.82 28.83 -13.49
C TRP A 60 2.42 27.47 -13.81
N HIS A 61 3.75 27.41 -13.88
CA HIS A 61 4.50 26.21 -14.27
C HIS A 61 5.68 25.97 -13.33
N ALA A 62 5.92 24.72 -12.98
CA ALA A 62 7.15 24.25 -12.36
C ALA A 62 7.51 22.88 -12.92
N THR A 63 8.79 22.65 -13.25
CA THR A 63 9.28 21.34 -13.66
C THR A 63 10.27 20.84 -12.60
N LEU A 64 10.06 19.61 -12.14
CA LEU A 64 10.91 18.91 -11.20
C LEU A 64 11.35 17.57 -11.81
N ASP A 65 12.61 17.20 -11.57
CA ASP A 65 13.10 15.87 -11.91
C ASP A 65 12.72 14.93 -10.77
N LEU A 66 11.78 14.01 -11.03
CA LEU A 66 11.22 13.09 -10.05
C LEU A 66 11.57 11.65 -10.41
N GLU A 67 11.84 10.83 -9.39
CA GLU A 67 11.99 9.38 -9.57
C GLU A 67 10.64 8.77 -10.01
N PRO A 68 10.68 7.66 -10.78
CA PRO A 68 9.47 6.93 -11.12
C PRO A 68 8.70 6.49 -9.87
N GLY A 69 7.38 6.66 -9.91
CA GLY A 69 6.51 6.35 -8.78
C GLY A 69 5.31 7.28 -8.72
N GLU A 70 4.51 7.09 -7.70
CA GLU A 70 3.41 7.98 -7.34
C GLU A 70 3.93 9.05 -6.37
N TRP A 71 3.52 10.30 -6.60
CA TRP A 71 3.87 11.45 -5.79
C TRP A 71 2.61 12.21 -5.39
N LEU A 72 2.40 12.40 -4.09
CA LEU A 72 1.33 13.24 -3.57
C LEU A 72 1.77 14.69 -3.54
N TYR A 73 0.86 15.61 -3.94
CA TYR A 73 1.14 17.05 -3.97
C TYR A 73 -0.11 17.91 -3.81
N LYS A 74 0.11 19.20 -3.62
CA LYS A 74 -0.86 20.31 -3.69
C LYS A 74 -0.18 21.53 -4.30
N PHE A 75 -0.98 22.49 -4.70
CA PHE A 75 -0.51 23.86 -4.91
C PHE A 75 -0.69 24.69 -3.66
N VAL A 76 0.18 25.68 -3.47
CA VAL A 76 0.03 26.73 -2.47
C VAL A 76 -0.13 28.04 -3.22
N VAL A 77 -1.34 28.58 -3.24
CA VAL A 77 -1.75 29.77 -3.97
C VAL A 77 -2.00 30.89 -2.97
N ASP A 78 -1.18 31.93 -2.95
CA ASP A 78 -1.31 33.04 -1.99
C ASP A 78 -1.51 32.53 -0.54
N ASP A 79 -0.65 31.59 -0.12
CA ASP A 79 -0.63 30.92 1.20
C ASP A 79 -1.82 29.96 1.46
N GLN A 80 -2.67 29.68 0.47
CA GLN A 80 -3.74 28.71 0.57
C GLN A 80 -3.38 27.38 -0.10
N TRP A 81 -3.53 26.29 0.63
CA TRP A 81 -3.33 24.94 0.12
C TRP A 81 -4.54 24.47 -0.70
N VAL A 82 -4.33 24.21 -1.98
CA VAL A 82 -5.38 23.78 -2.90
C VAL A 82 -4.96 22.51 -3.66
N PRO A 83 -5.86 21.53 -3.82
CA PRO A 83 -5.60 20.39 -4.68
C PRO A 83 -5.51 20.87 -6.15
N ASP A 84 -4.89 20.06 -7.01
CA ASP A 84 -4.83 20.34 -8.44
C ASP A 84 -6.20 20.12 -9.10
N PRO A 85 -6.85 21.18 -9.62
CA PRO A 85 -8.16 21.05 -10.25
C PRO A 85 -8.14 20.24 -11.55
N ALA A 86 -6.97 20.03 -12.15
CA ALA A 86 -6.82 19.24 -13.37
C ALA A 86 -6.74 17.73 -13.08
N THR A 87 -6.49 17.31 -11.84
CA THR A 87 -6.49 15.91 -11.43
C THR A 87 -7.90 15.50 -11.02
N PRO A 88 -8.56 14.55 -11.71
CA PRO A 88 -9.94 14.17 -11.40
C PRO A 88 -10.06 13.41 -10.07
N ASP A 89 -8.97 12.77 -9.64
CA ASP A 89 -8.93 11.96 -8.43
C ASP A 89 -8.17 12.69 -7.34
N HIS A 90 -8.88 13.02 -6.28
CA HIS A 90 -8.32 13.58 -5.05
C HIS A 90 -8.60 12.63 -3.89
N ASP A 91 -7.69 12.55 -2.94
CA ASP A 91 -7.91 11.78 -1.71
C ASP A 91 -7.82 12.67 -0.47
N ALA A 92 -8.51 12.24 0.59
CA ALA A 92 -8.48 12.94 1.86
C ALA A 92 -7.05 12.97 2.43
N ASP A 93 -6.62 14.16 2.90
CA ASP A 93 -5.29 14.34 3.51
C ASP A 93 -5.26 14.03 5.01
N GLY A 94 -6.36 13.51 5.55
CA GLY A 94 -6.51 13.23 6.98
C GLY A 94 -6.62 14.48 7.87
N ARG A 95 -6.58 15.68 7.28
CA ARG A 95 -6.63 17.00 7.97
C ARG A 95 -7.79 17.88 7.51
N GLY A 96 -8.75 17.29 6.80
CA GLY A 96 -9.92 17.99 6.27
C GLY A 96 -9.73 18.60 4.89
N GLY A 97 -8.60 18.37 4.23
CA GLY A 97 -8.31 18.72 2.84
C GLY A 97 -8.18 17.49 1.94
N GLN A 98 -7.64 17.71 0.74
CA GLN A 98 -7.40 16.66 -0.26
C GLN A 98 -6.00 16.78 -0.83
N HIS A 99 -5.37 15.64 -1.12
CA HIS A 99 -4.17 15.52 -1.95
C HIS A 99 -4.53 15.32 -3.41
N SER A 100 -3.67 15.83 -4.31
CA SER A 100 -3.57 15.36 -5.69
C SER A 100 -2.40 14.39 -5.80
N PHE A 101 -2.36 13.58 -6.85
CA PHE A 101 -1.23 12.71 -7.10
C PHE A 101 -0.87 12.65 -8.59
N VAL A 102 0.40 12.34 -8.86
CA VAL A 102 0.93 12.17 -10.21
C VAL A 102 1.76 10.88 -10.26
N PHE A 103 1.60 10.12 -11.34
CA PHE A 103 2.48 8.99 -11.66
C PHE A 103 3.59 9.44 -12.60
N VAL A 104 4.83 9.19 -12.21
CA VAL A 104 6.03 9.53 -12.98
C VAL A 104 6.62 8.25 -13.56
N GLY A 105 6.94 8.26 -14.84
CA GLY A 105 7.55 7.15 -15.55
C GLY A 105 6.65 5.93 -15.72
N ASP A 106 7.24 4.87 -16.26
CA ASP A 106 6.62 3.58 -16.42
C ASP A 106 6.95 2.64 -15.24
N GLY A 107 5.97 1.84 -14.82
CA GLY A 107 6.15 0.92 -13.70
C GLY A 107 5.03 -0.09 -13.59
N ALA A 108 4.94 -0.73 -12.44
CA ALA A 108 3.90 -1.73 -12.13
C ALA A 108 2.46 -1.15 -12.13
N TRP A 109 2.30 0.13 -12.35
CA TRP A 109 1.03 0.86 -12.51
C TRP A 109 0.68 1.16 -13.97
N THR A 110 1.58 0.87 -14.94
CA THR A 110 1.39 1.19 -16.36
C THR A 110 0.62 0.08 -17.05
N LEU A 111 -0.61 0.37 -17.48
CA LEU A 111 -1.45 -0.61 -18.14
C LEU A 111 -1.51 -0.36 -19.64
N ALA A 112 -1.20 -1.40 -20.43
CA ALA A 112 -1.28 -1.33 -21.88
C ALA A 112 -2.73 -1.05 -22.35
N PRO A 113 -2.93 -0.27 -23.42
CA PRO A 113 -4.25 -0.03 -23.99
C PRO A 113 -4.97 -1.35 -24.31
N GLY A 114 -6.24 -1.47 -23.89
CA GLY A 114 -7.05 -2.66 -24.13
C GLY A 114 -6.76 -3.86 -23.23
N ALA A 115 -5.82 -3.75 -22.28
CA ALA A 115 -5.60 -4.81 -21.30
C ALA A 115 -6.86 -5.04 -20.45
N PRO A 116 -7.17 -6.30 -20.09
CA PRO A 116 -8.29 -6.61 -19.21
C PRO A 116 -8.15 -5.89 -17.86
N ARG A 117 -9.25 -5.34 -17.38
CA ARG A 117 -9.30 -4.64 -16.08
C ARG A 117 -10.18 -5.39 -15.10
N GLY A 118 -9.77 -5.38 -13.84
CA GLY A 118 -10.61 -5.81 -12.73
C GLY A 118 -11.69 -4.79 -12.40
N GLU A 119 -12.57 -5.15 -11.51
CA GLU A 119 -13.67 -4.31 -11.03
C GLU A 119 -13.41 -3.91 -9.58
N LEU A 120 -13.41 -2.60 -9.31
CA LEU A 120 -13.41 -2.05 -7.96
C LEU A 120 -14.85 -1.81 -7.51
N GLN A 121 -15.29 -2.50 -6.48
CA GLN A 121 -16.63 -2.39 -5.91
C GLN A 121 -16.59 -1.72 -4.54
N VAL A 122 -17.33 -0.63 -4.37
CA VAL A 122 -17.58 -0.01 -3.06
C VAL A 122 -18.81 -0.65 -2.43
N ARG A 123 -18.66 -1.16 -1.21
CA ARG A 123 -19.72 -1.86 -0.47
C ARG A 123 -19.95 -1.23 0.89
N GLN A 124 -21.21 -1.24 1.34
CA GLN A 124 -21.59 -0.94 2.72
C GLN A 124 -21.87 -2.26 3.42
N VAL A 125 -21.10 -2.58 4.43
CA VAL A 125 -21.19 -3.82 5.20
C VAL A 125 -21.68 -3.48 6.60
N ALA A 126 -22.87 -3.93 6.96
CA ALA A 126 -23.37 -3.76 8.32
C ALA A 126 -22.47 -4.52 9.29
N SER A 127 -21.94 -3.83 10.29
CA SER A 127 -21.16 -4.41 11.37
C SER A 127 -21.96 -4.36 12.67
N HIS A 128 -22.17 -5.52 13.27
CA HIS A 128 -22.73 -5.61 14.60
C HIS A 128 -21.71 -5.16 15.66
N GLU A 129 -20.44 -5.53 15.46
CA GLU A 129 -19.34 -5.20 16.38
C GLU A 129 -19.10 -3.68 16.47
N LEU A 130 -19.23 -2.94 15.35
CA LEU A 130 -19.01 -1.50 15.28
C LEU A 130 -20.32 -0.70 15.39
N GLY A 131 -21.49 -1.35 15.41
CA GLY A 131 -22.80 -0.74 15.54
C GLY A 131 -23.20 0.17 14.35
N GLN A 132 -22.55 0.04 13.21
CA GLN A 132 -22.78 0.86 12.01
C GLN A 132 -22.41 0.13 10.73
N ALA A 133 -22.83 0.69 9.59
CA ALA A 133 -22.35 0.21 8.30
C ALA A 133 -20.93 0.74 8.02
N MET A 134 -20.06 -0.15 7.59
CA MET A 134 -18.68 0.15 7.24
C MET A 134 -18.47 0.10 5.73
N THR A 135 -17.75 1.07 5.20
CA THR A 135 -17.31 1.03 3.80
C THR A 135 -16.23 -0.05 3.63
N VAL A 136 -16.39 -0.87 2.61
CA VAL A 136 -15.41 -1.89 2.22
C VAL A 136 -15.24 -1.83 0.72
N ASN A 137 -14.03 -1.56 0.27
CA ASN A 137 -13.70 -1.65 -1.15
C ASN A 137 -13.22 -3.07 -1.48
N VAL A 138 -13.68 -3.61 -2.60
CA VAL A 138 -13.32 -4.95 -3.06
C VAL A 138 -12.84 -4.87 -4.50
N TYR A 139 -11.58 -5.23 -4.73
CA TYR A 139 -11.09 -5.45 -6.07
C TYR A 139 -11.33 -6.90 -6.48
N LEU A 140 -12.02 -7.08 -7.59
CA LEU A 140 -12.27 -8.38 -8.23
C LEU A 140 -11.43 -8.46 -9.52
N PRO A 141 -10.59 -9.50 -9.70
CA PRO A 141 -9.75 -9.61 -10.88
C PRO A 141 -10.58 -9.82 -12.16
N PRO A 142 -10.02 -9.51 -13.34
CA PRO A 142 -10.71 -9.69 -14.61
C PRO A 142 -11.32 -11.10 -14.75
N GLY A 143 -12.58 -11.17 -15.16
CA GLY A 143 -13.29 -12.44 -15.34
C GLY A 143 -13.71 -13.16 -14.07
N PHE A 144 -13.67 -12.50 -12.90
CA PHE A 144 -14.16 -13.07 -11.64
C PHE A 144 -15.59 -13.61 -11.77
N ARG A 145 -15.84 -14.78 -11.17
CA ARG A 145 -17.18 -15.37 -11.04
C ARG A 145 -17.45 -15.73 -9.59
N ARG A 146 -18.66 -15.41 -9.14
CA ARG A 146 -19.10 -15.77 -7.78
C ARG A 146 -18.93 -17.28 -7.52
N GLY A 147 -18.33 -17.63 -6.40
CA GLY A 147 -18.03 -19.02 -6.01
C GLY A 147 -16.71 -19.57 -6.59
N GLN A 148 -15.99 -18.80 -7.37
CA GLN A 148 -14.64 -19.17 -7.80
C GLN A 148 -13.70 -19.19 -6.58
N ALA A 149 -12.93 -20.28 -6.42
CA ALA A 149 -12.00 -20.42 -5.30
C ALA A 149 -10.73 -19.60 -5.51
N LEU A 150 -10.80 -18.29 -5.27
CA LEU A 150 -9.66 -17.38 -5.33
C LEU A 150 -9.09 -17.09 -3.94
N PRO A 151 -7.76 -16.86 -3.85
CA PRO A 151 -7.13 -16.31 -2.65
C PRO A 151 -7.64 -14.90 -2.34
N VAL A 152 -7.47 -14.47 -1.09
CA VAL A 152 -7.89 -13.15 -0.62
C VAL A 152 -6.75 -12.44 0.11
N LEU A 153 -6.47 -11.22 -0.32
CA LEU A 153 -5.63 -10.26 0.38
C LEU A 153 -6.53 -9.28 1.15
N TRP A 154 -6.33 -9.19 2.46
CA TRP A 154 -6.92 -8.16 3.32
C TRP A 154 -5.94 -7.01 3.42
N LEU A 155 -6.28 -5.87 2.82
CA LEU A 155 -5.37 -4.73 2.65
C LEU A 155 -5.81 -3.56 3.52
N LEU A 156 -4.98 -3.22 4.51
CA LEU A 156 -5.31 -2.34 5.62
C LEU A 156 -4.74 -0.93 5.43
N HIS A 157 -5.56 0.09 5.68
CA HIS A 157 -5.20 1.49 5.55
C HIS A 157 -4.41 2.03 6.74
N GLY A 158 -3.77 3.20 6.57
CA GLY A 158 -3.04 3.93 7.61
C GLY A 158 -3.96 4.73 8.55
N SER A 159 -3.34 5.39 9.53
CA SER A 159 -4.07 6.21 10.51
C SER A 159 -4.79 7.40 9.87
N GLY A 160 -6.03 7.65 10.31
CA GLY A 160 -6.85 8.77 9.81
C GLY A 160 -7.47 8.57 8.43
N MET A 161 -7.19 7.43 7.79
CA MET A 161 -7.68 7.07 6.47
C MET A 161 -8.83 6.04 6.54
N ASP A 162 -9.27 5.57 5.39
CA ASP A 162 -10.38 4.62 5.24
C ASP A 162 -10.15 3.63 4.09
N ALA A 163 -11.20 2.91 3.68
CA ALA A 163 -11.16 1.94 2.59
C ALA A 163 -10.66 2.53 1.25
N ASP A 164 -10.85 3.83 1.05
CA ASP A 164 -10.49 4.50 -0.21
C ASP A 164 -8.98 4.75 -0.35
N GLN A 165 -8.20 4.70 0.74
CA GLN A 165 -6.78 5.01 0.67
C GLN A 165 -6.02 4.15 -0.36
N TRP A 166 -6.18 2.83 -0.32
CA TRP A 166 -5.54 1.96 -1.29
C TRP A 166 -6.20 2.01 -2.68
N ALA A 167 -7.51 2.24 -2.71
CA ALA A 167 -8.26 2.28 -3.96
C ALA A 167 -8.07 3.59 -4.73
N ARG A 168 -8.04 4.73 -4.04
CA ARG A 168 -7.91 6.06 -4.65
C ARG A 168 -6.46 6.53 -4.68
N THR A 169 -5.85 6.75 -3.51
CA THR A 169 -4.46 7.20 -3.45
C THR A 169 -3.53 6.11 -3.98
N GLY A 170 -3.59 4.89 -3.45
CA GLY A 170 -2.70 3.80 -3.85
C GLY A 170 -2.98 3.19 -5.21
N GLN A 171 -4.10 3.56 -5.86
CA GLN A 171 -4.45 3.06 -7.20
C GLN A 171 -4.22 1.56 -7.37
N ILE A 172 -4.49 0.77 -6.32
CA ILE A 172 -4.15 -0.66 -6.23
C ILE A 172 -4.66 -1.47 -7.43
N GLN A 173 -5.80 -1.06 -8.00
CA GLN A 173 -6.36 -1.68 -9.20
C GLN A 173 -5.42 -1.56 -10.42
N ARG A 174 -4.67 -0.46 -10.56
CA ARG A 174 -3.72 -0.28 -11.67
C ARG A 174 -2.57 -1.27 -11.56
N TYR A 175 -2.03 -1.43 -10.34
CA TYR A 175 -0.96 -2.41 -10.08
C TYR A 175 -1.45 -3.84 -10.32
N MET A 176 -2.62 -4.18 -9.79
CA MET A 176 -3.22 -5.50 -10.01
C MET A 176 -3.45 -5.80 -11.49
N ASP A 177 -4.07 -4.86 -12.21
CA ASP A 177 -4.37 -5.02 -13.63
C ASP A 177 -3.09 -5.16 -14.48
N HIS A 178 -2.05 -4.36 -14.18
CA HIS A 178 -0.74 -4.47 -14.84
C HIS A 178 -0.09 -5.83 -14.58
N LEU A 179 0.01 -6.24 -13.32
CA LEU A 179 0.68 -7.48 -12.95
C LEU A 179 -0.07 -8.73 -13.46
N LEU A 180 -1.40 -8.67 -13.54
CA LEU A 180 -2.22 -9.72 -14.14
C LEU A 180 -2.06 -9.77 -15.67
N ALA A 181 -2.09 -8.62 -16.34
CA ALA A 181 -1.93 -8.53 -17.78
C ALA A 181 -0.54 -9.01 -18.26
N THR A 182 0.50 -8.71 -17.50
CA THR A 182 1.89 -9.17 -17.73
C THR A 182 2.13 -10.61 -17.24
N LYS A 183 1.14 -11.24 -16.59
CA LYS A 183 1.25 -12.59 -16.00
C LYS A 183 2.34 -12.69 -14.91
N ALA A 184 2.68 -11.58 -14.28
CA ALA A 184 3.62 -11.54 -13.17
C ALA A 184 3.03 -12.14 -11.90
N ILE A 185 1.70 -12.07 -11.74
CA ILE A 185 0.95 -12.68 -10.62
C ILE A 185 -0.27 -13.47 -11.12
N HIS A 186 -0.80 -14.34 -10.25
CA HIS A 186 -2.07 -15.03 -10.46
C HIS A 186 -3.24 -14.22 -9.89
N PRO A 187 -4.48 -14.46 -10.35
CA PRO A 187 -5.64 -13.74 -9.85
C PRO A 187 -5.93 -14.01 -8.37
N PHE A 188 -6.17 -12.95 -7.60
CA PHE A 188 -6.71 -12.99 -6.25
C PHE A 188 -7.59 -11.76 -5.99
N VAL A 189 -8.44 -11.83 -4.97
CA VAL A 189 -9.34 -10.76 -4.56
C VAL A 189 -8.64 -9.91 -3.51
N ILE A 190 -8.84 -8.57 -3.54
CA ILE A 190 -8.39 -7.68 -2.48
C ILE A 190 -9.61 -7.12 -1.76
N VAL A 191 -9.59 -7.17 -0.43
CA VAL A 191 -10.62 -6.61 0.45
C VAL A 191 -9.97 -5.49 1.27
N MET A 192 -10.47 -4.27 1.13
CA MET A 192 -9.97 -3.07 1.78
C MET A 192 -11.06 -2.52 2.71
N PRO A 193 -11.05 -2.90 3.99
CA PRO A 193 -12.04 -2.41 4.94
C PRO A 193 -11.69 -1.01 5.44
N SER A 194 -12.69 -0.17 5.68
CA SER A 194 -12.51 0.99 6.58
C SER A 194 -12.38 0.50 8.01
N GLY A 195 -11.46 1.09 8.75
CA GLY A 195 -11.45 1.02 10.20
C GLY A 195 -12.55 1.91 10.81
N ALA A 196 -12.78 1.82 12.11
CA ALA A 196 -13.67 2.75 12.80
C ALA A 196 -13.08 4.18 12.70
N ARG A 197 -13.95 5.17 12.46
CA ARG A 197 -13.54 6.59 12.37
C ARG A 197 -12.84 7.05 13.66
N GLY A 198 -11.76 7.77 13.53
CA GLY A 198 -10.97 8.31 14.63
C GLY A 198 -9.67 7.52 14.83
N ARG A 199 -9.27 7.27 16.09
CA ARG A 199 -8.09 6.47 16.44
C ARG A 199 -8.36 4.97 16.30
N ALA A 200 -8.86 4.55 15.15
CA ALA A 200 -9.14 3.14 14.90
C ALA A 200 -7.81 2.38 14.88
N SER A 201 -7.55 1.72 15.97
CA SER A 201 -6.63 0.59 15.99
C SER A 201 -7.32 -0.59 15.34
N TYR A 202 -6.54 -1.54 14.85
CA TYR A 202 -7.06 -2.82 14.38
C TYR A 202 -7.29 -3.78 15.55
N ASP A 203 -7.88 -3.26 16.65
CA ASP A 203 -8.10 -3.95 17.92
C ASP A 203 -9.59 -3.98 18.28
N GLY A 204 -9.95 -4.85 19.20
CA GLY A 204 -11.29 -4.91 19.79
C GLY A 204 -12.39 -5.10 18.77
N ALA A 205 -13.33 -4.18 18.67
CA ALA A 205 -14.45 -4.27 17.74
C ALA A 205 -14.00 -4.23 16.27
N SER A 206 -12.98 -3.44 15.92
CA SER A 206 -12.42 -3.40 14.56
C SER A 206 -11.74 -4.71 14.19
N GLU A 207 -11.01 -5.32 15.12
CA GLU A 207 -10.43 -6.65 14.94
C GLU A 207 -11.51 -7.69 14.66
N ARG A 208 -12.56 -7.74 15.50
CA ARG A 208 -13.66 -8.69 15.32
C ARG A 208 -14.45 -8.47 14.04
N PHE A 209 -14.63 -7.22 13.63
CA PHE A 209 -15.22 -6.91 12.32
C PHE A 209 -14.39 -7.52 11.20
N ILE A 210 -13.06 -7.31 11.18
CA ILE A 210 -12.18 -7.78 10.11
C ILE A 210 -11.98 -9.29 10.15
N ALA A 211 -11.81 -9.87 11.33
CA ALA A 211 -11.47 -11.28 11.47
C ALA A 211 -12.69 -12.22 11.49
N ALA A 212 -13.88 -11.72 11.83
CA ALA A 212 -15.09 -12.56 11.92
C ALA A 212 -16.21 -12.12 10.96
N GLU A 213 -16.64 -10.86 11.01
CA GLU A 213 -17.81 -10.41 10.23
C GLU A 213 -17.50 -10.33 8.73
N LEU A 214 -16.36 -9.76 8.34
CA LEU A 214 -15.99 -9.62 6.93
C LEU A 214 -15.79 -10.96 6.22
N PRO A 215 -15.11 -11.97 6.76
CA PRO A 215 -15.03 -13.29 6.13
C PRO A 215 -16.39 -13.94 5.93
N ALA A 216 -17.31 -13.81 6.90
CA ALA A 216 -18.68 -14.31 6.79
C ALA A 216 -19.47 -13.58 5.68
N TRP A 217 -19.34 -12.24 5.64
CA TRP A 217 -19.93 -11.42 4.58
C TRP A 217 -19.35 -11.75 3.19
N LEU A 218 -18.04 -11.89 3.08
CA LEU A 218 -17.34 -12.23 1.84
C LEU A 218 -17.82 -13.59 1.30
N ALA A 219 -17.96 -14.57 2.19
CA ALA A 219 -18.50 -15.89 1.87
C ALA A 219 -19.95 -15.84 1.36
N LYS A 220 -20.80 -15.03 2.00
CA LYS A 220 -22.20 -14.84 1.61
C LYS A 220 -22.32 -14.10 0.27
N THR A 221 -21.53 -13.05 0.07
CA THR A 221 -21.66 -12.14 -1.08
C THR A 221 -20.99 -12.68 -2.33
N TYR A 222 -19.78 -13.20 -2.21
CA TYR A 222 -18.94 -13.61 -3.35
C TYR A 222 -18.72 -15.15 -3.42
N GLY A 223 -19.11 -15.89 -2.39
CA GLY A 223 -18.84 -17.34 -2.31
C GLY A 223 -17.38 -17.66 -1.97
N LEU A 224 -16.62 -16.67 -1.47
CA LEU A 224 -15.19 -16.82 -1.16
C LEU A 224 -15.00 -17.28 0.30
N ARG A 225 -14.28 -18.37 0.49
CA ARG A 225 -13.90 -18.95 1.79
C ARG A 225 -12.44 -19.38 1.74
N PRO A 226 -11.49 -18.43 1.69
CA PRO A 226 -10.09 -18.79 1.54
C PRO A 226 -9.60 -19.56 2.79
N PRO A 227 -8.93 -20.70 2.61
CA PRO A 227 -8.22 -21.33 3.72
C PRO A 227 -6.99 -20.47 4.09
N ARG A 228 -6.37 -20.76 5.25
CA ARG A 228 -5.18 -20.05 5.74
C ARG A 228 -4.11 -19.84 4.67
N ALA A 229 -3.79 -20.88 3.90
CA ALA A 229 -2.79 -20.83 2.82
C ALA A 229 -3.19 -19.95 1.61
N LYS A 230 -4.40 -19.41 1.59
CA LYS A 230 -4.95 -18.54 0.55
C LYS A 230 -5.52 -17.23 1.14
N SER A 231 -5.12 -16.90 2.38
CA SER A 231 -5.53 -15.70 3.09
C SER A 231 -4.29 -14.98 3.62
N ALA A 232 -4.08 -13.74 3.17
CA ALA A 232 -2.94 -12.91 3.53
C ALA A 232 -3.40 -11.52 3.99
N LEU A 233 -2.60 -10.89 4.83
CA LEU A 233 -2.78 -9.52 5.28
C LEU A 233 -1.70 -8.64 4.65
N ALA A 234 -2.03 -7.38 4.34
CA ALA A 234 -1.02 -6.37 4.10
C ALA A 234 -1.52 -5.00 4.55
N GLY A 235 -0.60 -4.07 4.78
CA GLY A 235 -0.95 -2.71 5.14
C GLY A 235 0.25 -1.82 5.43
N MET A 236 0.01 -0.52 5.48
CA MET A 236 1.02 0.49 5.75
C MET A 236 0.74 1.23 7.05
N SER A 237 1.80 1.72 7.72
CA SER A 237 1.67 2.51 8.93
C SER A 237 0.82 1.80 10.00
N LEU A 238 -0.34 2.35 10.40
CA LEU A 238 -1.30 1.68 11.27
C LEU A 238 -1.83 0.37 10.66
N GLY A 239 -1.96 0.27 9.33
CA GLY A 239 -2.29 -0.98 8.63
C GLY A 239 -1.16 -2.01 8.73
N GLY A 240 0.10 -1.58 8.81
CA GLY A 240 1.23 -2.44 9.13
C GLY A 240 1.14 -3.02 10.54
N TYR A 241 0.75 -2.21 11.53
CA TYR A 241 0.37 -2.69 12.87
C TYR A 241 -0.73 -3.76 12.78
N GLY A 242 -1.85 -3.43 12.10
CA GLY A 242 -2.98 -4.34 11.94
C GLY A 242 -2.60 -5.65 11.27
N THR A 243 -1.70 -5.61 10.29
CA THR A 243 -1.16 -6.80 9.61
C THR A 243 -0.50 -7.76 10.59
N VAL A 244 0.38 -7.24 11.45
CA VAL A 244 1.09 -8.08 12.44
C VAL A 244 0.15 -8.52 13.55
N ALA A 245 -0.65 -7.61 14.12
CA ALA A 245 -1.58 -7.91 15.21
C ALA A 245 -2.59 -8.99 14.82
N LEU A 246 -3.27 -8.82 13.67
CA LEU A 246 -4.25 -9.79 13.20
C LEU A 246 -3.63 -11.14 12.83
N ALA A 247 -2.43 -11.14 12.21
CA ALA A 247 -1.75 -12.38 11.86
C ALA A 247 -1.32 -13.19 13.10
N VAL A 248 -0.96 -12.52 14.18
CA VAL A 248 -0.55 -13.15 15.45
C VAL A 248 -1.76 -13.60 16.26
N ARG A 249 -2.82 -12.79 16.32
CA ARG A 249 -4.05 -13.10 17.09
C ARG A 249 -4.94 -14.14 16.41
N HIS A 250 -4.88 -14.22 15.06
CA HIS A 250 -5.67 -15.15 14.25
C HIS A 250 -4.79 -16.04 13.36
N PRO A 251 -3.83 -16.81 13.93
CA PRO A 251 -2.83 -17.54 13.14
C PRO A 251 -3.43 -18.69 12.32
N GLN A 252 -4.62 -19.17 12.68
CA GLN A 252 -5.35 -20.18 11.90
C GLN A 252 -6.06 -19.60 10.67
N GLN A 253 -6.23 -18.29 10.61
CA GLN A 253 -6.90 -17.60 9.52
C GLN A 253 -5.92 -16.95 8.54
N TYR A 254 -4.86 -16.33 9.06
CA TYR A 254 -3.88 -15.60 8.27
C TYR A 254 -2.50 -16.25 8.37
N GLY A 255 -1.98 -16.73 7.25
CA GLY A 255 -0.68 -17.39 7.22
C GLY A 255 0.47 -16.51 6.77
N PHE A 256 0.18 -15.32 6.22
CA PHE A 256 1.17 -14.44 5.62
C PHE A 256 0.82 -12.97 5.83
N GLY A 257 1.83 -12.14 6.06
CA GLY A 257 1.65 -10.71 6.21
C GLY A 257 2.74 -9.89 5.53
N VAL A 258 2.36 -8.77 4.88
CA VAL A 258 3.28 -7.75 4.36
C VAL A 258 2.99 -6.42 5.06
N ALA A 259 3.94 -5.92 5.84
CA ALA A 259 3.79 -4.68 6.58
C ALA A 259 4.79 -3.62 6.10
N LEU A 260 4.25 -2.49 5.67
CA LEU A 260 5.01 -1.34 5.20
C LEU A 260 5.02 -0.28 6.29
N SER A 261 6.21 0.10 6.80
CA SER A 261 6.39 1.18 7.78
C SER A 261 5.45 1.05 9.00
N GLY A 262 5.31 -0.14 9.57
CA GLY A 262 4.35 -0.39 10.65
C GLY A 262 4.76 0.26 11.98
N TRP A 263 3.76 0.61 12.79
CA TRP A 263 3.97 1.04 14.17
C TRP A 263 3.72 -0.13 15.12
N TYR A 264 4.72 -0.50 15.93
CA TYR A 264 4.65 -1.66 16.81
C TYR A 264 4.91 -1.25 18.26
N PRO A 265 3.84 -1.00 19.04
CA PRO A 265 3.99 -0.63 20.45
C PRO A 265 4.50 -1.81 21.30
N PRO A 266 5.04 -1.53 22.50
CA PRO A 266 5.57 -2.57 23.37
C PRO A 266 4.60 -3.71 23.65
N GLU A 267 3.30 -3.42 23.75
CA GLU A 267 2.24 -4.39 24.01
C GLU A 267 2.14 -5.41 22.88
N LEU A 268 2.20 -4.94 21.61
CA LEU A 268 2.18 -5.84 20.46
C LEU A 268 3.48 -6.64 20.34
N LEU A 269 4.63 -6.01 20.63
CA LEU A 269 5.92 -6.73 20.65
C LEU A 269 5.89 -7.87 21.67
N ASP A 270 5.30 -7.63 22.83
CA ASP A 270 5.06 -8.63 23.87
C ASP A 270 4.11 -9.75 23.40
N GLU A 271 3.02 -9.40 22.69
CA GLU A 271 2.12 -10.39 22.12
C GLU A 271 2.85 -11.27 21.10
N VAL A 272 3.64 -10.70 20.20
CA VAL A 272 4.45 -11.44 19.22
C VAL A 272 5.47 -12.35 19.93
N ASP A 273 6.12 -11.84 20.98
CA ASP A 273 7.13 -12.61 21.73
C ASP A 273 6.52 -13.81 22.48
N LYS A 274 5.29 -13.68 22.96
CA LYS A 274 4.57 -14.71 23.74
C LYS A 274 3.62 -15.59 22.88
N ALA A 275 3.41 -15.27 21.63
CA ALA A 275 2.49 -16.01 20.75
C ALA A 275 2.86 -17.50 20.67
N SER A 276 1.89 -18.38 20.81
CA SER A 276 2.09 -19.83 20.66
C SER A 276 2.36 -20.24 19.21
N GLU A 277 1.79 -19.50 18.26
CA GLU A 277 1.97 -19.69 16.83
C GLU A 277 2.18 -18.33 16.15
N LEU A 278 3.06 -18.29 15.17
CA LEU A 278 3.30 -17.14 14.32
C LEU A 278 2.79 -17.41 12.89
N PRO A 279 2.54 -16.38 12.08
CA PRO A 279 2.27 -16.56 10.66
C PRO A 279 3.41 -17.33 9.98
N THR A 280 3.11 -17.98 8.86
CA THR A 280 4.09 -18.75 8.09
C THR A 280 5.29 -17.90 7.67
N LYS A 281 5.04 -16.64 7.30
CA LYS A 281 6.06 -15.65 6.99
C LYS A 281 5.53 -14.23 7.15
N LEU A 282 6.38 -13.32 7.60
CA LEU A 282 6.18 -11.88 7.55
C LEU A 282 7.18 -11.23 6.60
N VAL A 283 6.72 -10.27 5.81
CA VAL A 283 7.55 -9.40 4.99
C VAL A 283 7.42 -7.98 5.53
N LEU A 284 8.53 -7.37 5.91
CA LEU A 284 8.58 -6.07 6.55
C LEU A 284 9.41 -5.12 5.68
N ARG A 285 8.87 -3.96 5.36
CA ARG A 285 9.57 -2.90 4.63
C ARG A 285 9.41 -1.59 5.40
N CYS A 286 10.48 -0.80 5.51
CA CYS A 286 10.44 0.49 6.17
C CYS A 286 11.42 1.44 5.51
N GLY A 287 11.07 2.71 5.43
CA GLY A 287 11.98 3.73 4.94
C GLY A 287 13.20 3.89 5.87
N ASP A 288 14.38 4.14 5.29
CA ASP A 288 15.62 4.38 6.04
C ASP A 288 15.61 5.75 6.77
N GLN A 289 14.70 6.65 6.35
CA GLN A 289 14.43 7.96 6.96
C GLN A 289 13.03 8.03 7.60
N ASP A 290 12.38 6.89 7.82
CA ASP A 290 11.05 6.80 8.42
C ASP A 290 11.14 6.93 9.95
N ASP A 291 10.33 7.80 10.54
CA ASP A 291 10.26 7.98 12.00
C ASP A 291 9.87 6.70 12.75
N LEU A 292 9.20 5.76 12.07
CA LEU A 292 8.84 4.44 12.62
C LEU A 292 9.93 3.37 12.44
N LEU A 293 11.09 3.71 11.87
CA LEU A 293 12.20 2.79 11.71
C LEU A 293 12.65 2.13 13.02
N PRO A 294 12.76 2.85 14.16
CA PRO A 294 13.07 2.22 15.44
C PRO A 294 12.04 1.16 15.86
N SER A 295 10.75 1.42 15.64
CA SER A 295 9.65 0.49 15.91
C SER A 295 9.74 -0.77 15.05
N ASN A 296 10.06 -0.62 13.75
CA ASN A 296 10.26 -1.75 12.84
C ASN A 296 11.47 -2.61 13.25
N ARG A 297 12.58 -2.00 13.65
CA ARG A 297 13.76 -2.71 14.14
C ARG A 297 13.45 -3.49 15.42
N ALA A 298 12.66 -2.92 16.35
CA ALA A 298 12.24 -3.60 17.56
C ALA A 298 11.42 -4.88 17.25
N LEU A 299 10.49 -4.83 16.28
CA LEU A 299 9.78 -6.03 15.84
C LEU A 299 10.73 -7.07 15.22
N VAL A 300 11.66 -6.63 14.39
CA VAL A 300 12.67 -7.52 13.79
C VAL A 300 13.47 -8.26 14.87
N ASP A 301 13.85 -7.57 15.94
CA ASP A 301 14.60 -8.18 17.07
C ASP A 301 13.74 -9.23 17.82
N VAL A 302 12.43 -8.96 17.99
CA VAL A 302 11.50 -9.97 18.54
C VAL A 302 11.42 -11.18 17.60
N LEU A 303 11.21 -10.98 16.31
CA LEU A 303 11.09 -12.07 15.35
C LEU A 303 12.37 -12.92 15.25
N LYS A 304 13.56 -12.31 15.36
CA LYS A 304 14.84 -13.02 15.45
C LYS A 304 14.91 -13.90 16.69
N ARG A 305 14.56 -13.35 17.87
CA ARG A 305 14.55 -14.12 19.14
C ARG A 305 13.61 -15.31 19.08
N ARG A 306 12.48 -15.12 18.40
CA ARG A 306 11.46 -16.15 18.19
C ARG A 306 11.84 -17.16 17.10
N ASN A 307 12.97 -16.98 16.43
CA ASN A 307 13.36 -17.77 15.25
C ASN A 307 12.23 -17.85 14.20
N ALA A 308 11.51 -16.75 14.03
CA ALA A 308 10.39 -16.62 13.10
C ALA A 308 10.90 -16.57 11.65
N HIS A 309 10.05 -16.99 10.73
CA HIS A 309 10.35 -16.83 9.29
C HIS A 309 9.87 -15.45 8.83
N PHE A 310 10.80 -14.56 8.51
CA PHE A 310 10.50 -13.22 8.02
C PHE A 310 11.54 -12.74 7.01
N ASP A 311 11.16 -11.72 6.26
CA ASP A 311 12.00 -10.96 5.36
C ASP A 311 11.91 -9.47 5.76
N TYR A 312 13.04 -8.79 5.87
CA TYR A 312 13.09 -7.38 6.25
C TYR A 312 14.09 -6.61 5.41
N SER A 313 13.65 -5.49 4.87
CA SER A 313 14.57 -4.52 4.26
C SER A 313 14.22 -3.09 4.65
N GLN A 314 15.22 -2.22 4.55
CA GLN A 314 15.09 -0.78 4.64
C GLN A 314 15.26 -0.20 3.25
N GLU A 315 14.29 0.60 2.83
CA GLU A 315 14.25 1.19 1.50
C GLU A 315 14.55 2.69 1.59
N PRO A 316 15.15 3.30 0.59
CA PRO A 316 15.34 4.75 0.57
C PRO A 316 14.03 5.50 0.67
N GLY A 317 13.89 6.40 1.66
CA GLY A 317 12.73 7.27 1.84
C GLY A 317 12.21 7.33 3.27
N GLY A 318 11.22 8.21 3.49
CA GLY A 318 10.56 8.45 4.76
C GLY A 318 9.20 7.75 4.88
N HIS A 319 8.37 8.22 5.82
CA HIS A 319 6.99 7.76 6.03
C HIS A 319 6.04 8.37 5.01
N THR A 320 6.16 7.97 3.74
CA THR A 320 5.50 8.63 2.60
C THR A 320 4.75 7.64 1.72
N PHE A 321 3.73 8.16 1.00
CA PHE A 321 3.02 7.36 0.02
C PHE A 321 3.91 7.00 -1.17
N HIS A 322 4.85 7.87 -1.54
CA HIS A 322 5.83 7.59 -2.57
C HIS A 322 6.65 6.31 -2.29
N LEU A 323 7.09 6.11 -1.02
CA LEU A 323 7.75 4.85 -0.64
C LEU A 323 6.80 3.66 -0.82
N TRP A 324 5.58 3.74 -0.28
CA TRP A 324 4.64 2.62 -0.29
C TRP A 324 4.15 2.27 -1.68
N SER A 325 3.98 3.24 -2.57
CA SER A 325 3.61 3.01 -3.96
C SER A 325 4.69 2.24 -4.72
N ARG A 326 5.97 2.56 -4.50
CA ARG A 326 7.09 1.79 -5.07
C ARG A 326 7.09 0.34 -4.59
N GLU A 327 6.74 0.12 -3.33
CA GLU A 327 6.67 -1.22 -2.72
C GLU A 327 5.41 -2.00 -3.09
N THR A 328 4.39 -1.36 -3.66
CA THR A 328 3.10 -2.01 -3.97
C THR A 328 3.26 -3.19 -4.94
N GLY A 329 4.09 -3.06 -5.96
CA GLY A 329 4.36 -4.15 -6.90
C GLY A 329 5.03 -5.36 -6.24
N SER A 330 6.04 -5.12 -5.40
CA SER A 330 6.75 -6.16 -4.64
C SER A 330 5.84 -6.80 -3.58
N LEU A 331 5.00 -6.02 -2.91
CA LEU A 331 3.97 -6.49 -1.98
C LEU A 331 3.03 -7.50 -2.67
N LEU A 332 2.44 -7.11 -3.80
CA LEU A 332 1.50 -7.98 -4.53
C LEU A 332 2.17 -9.26 -5.05
N THR A 333 3.43 -9.16 -5.49
CA THR A 333 4.23 -10.31 -5.93
C THR A 333 4.57 -11.25 -4.76
N ALA A 334 4.91 -10.71 -3.59
CA ALA A 334 5.17 -11.52 -2.39
C ALA A 334 3.90 -12.26 -1.93
N VAL A 335 2.74 -11.59 -1.98
CA VAL A 335 1.44 -12.19 -1.68
C VAL A 335 1.10 -13.32 -2.65
N ASP A 336 1.29 -13.10 -3.96
CA ASP A 336 1.10 -14.16 -4.97
C ASP A 336 2.07 -15.33 -4.77
N GLY A 337 3.33 -15.06 -4.43
CA GLY A 337 4.32 -16.09 -4.10
C GLY A 337 3.82 -17.00 -2.98
N TYR A 338 3.33 -16.41 -1.89
CA TYR A 338 2.73 -17.17 -0.79
C TYR A 338 1.50 -17.99 -1.26
N PHE A 339 0.58 -17.40 -2.00
CA PHE A 339 -0.61 -18.07 -2.51
C PHE A 339 -0.29 -19.22 -3.47
N SER A 340 0.82 -19.13 -4.19
CA SER A 340 1.29 -20.13 -5.16
C SER A 340 2.22 -21.18 -4.55
N GLY A 341 2.62 -21.03 -3.27
CA GLY A 341 3.55 -21.93 -2.60
C GLY A 341 4.99 -21.78 -3.06
N ARG A 342 5.38 -20.57 -3.51
CA ARG A 342 6.72 -20.22 -4.00
C ARG A 342 7.56 -19.50 -2.94
#